data_84a6a0c8cc38b76d0469ac899df52e3b
#
_entry.id   84a6a0c8cc38b76d0469ac899df52e3b
#
_cell.length_a   1.000
_cell.length_b   1.000
_cell.length_c   1.000
_cell.angle_alpha   90.00
_cell.angle_beta   90.00
_cell.angle_gamma   90.00
#
_symmetry.space_group_name_H-M   'P 1'
#
loop_
_entity.id
_entity.type
_entity.pdbx_description
1 polymer ?
#
loop_
_entity_poly.entity_id
_entity_poly.type
_entity_poly.pdbx_seq_one_letter_code
_entity_poly.pdbx_strand_id
1 'polypeptide(L)'
;MHISIFFCTFAAFIQRIKMDYTYLNTIYYPTDLKALPLEALPQVCEEIRDFIIQQLSQNPGHLGSSLGTVELTVALHYVFDTPNDQLVWDVGHQAYAHKILTGRRERFHTNRQFKGVAPFPSPMESEYDAFIAGHASNSISAALGIAIGEDITAEAVEDGKGKKRRVVAIIGDGAMTGGLAFEGLNNTSMNKNNLLIVLNDNNMAIDPIKGGFTQYLVDITTSARYNRWRWWGYRLARKLHLINEDNKGRVQRLTNNLKAILTKQGNNIFQGLNLRYFGPADGHDVLNLVRIFREIKDYEGPKVLHIITKKGKGYEPAENDQTTWHAPGEFDVNTGER
;
A
#
# COMPACT_ATOMS: atom_id res chain seq x y z
N MET A 1 -30.53 -6.87 40.05
CA MET A 1 -30.19 -5.47 39.76
C MET A 1 -28.85 -5.30 39.04
N HIS A 2 -27.90 -6.25 39.10
CA HIS A 2 -26.59 -6.15 38.42
C HIS A 2 -26.59 -6.53 36.90
N ILE A 3 -27.54 -7.35 36.45
CA ILE A 3 -27.60 -7.80 35.03
C ILE A 3 -28.12 -6.69 34.11
N SER A 4 -29.04 -5.85 34.56
CA SER A 4 -29.57 -4.71 33.76
C SER A 4 -28.53 -3.62 33.47
N ILE A 5 -27.57 -3.41 34.38
CA ILE A 5 -26.51 -2.39 34.20
C ILE A 5 -25.49 -2.86 33.18
N PHE A 6 -25.21 -4.18 33.15
CA PHE A 6 -24.28 -4.75 32.15
C PHE A 6 -24.84 -4.69 30.70
N PHE A 7 -26.14 -4.94 30.56
CA PHE A 7 -26.80 -4.82 29.24
C PHE A 7 -26.93 -3.36 28.75
N CYS A 8 -27.19 -2.41 29.67
CA CYS A 8 -27.22 -0.98 29.31
C CYS A 8 -25.83 -0.44 28.90
N THR A 9 -24.77 -0.88 29.61
CA THR A 9 -23.37 -0.49 29.21
C THR A 9 -22.94 -1.14 27.92
N PHE A 10 -23.33 -2.39 27.67
CA PHE A 10 -23.02 -3.09 26.42
C PHE A 10 -23.81 -2.53 25.23
N ALA A 11 -25.10 -2.21 25.43
CA ALA A 11 -25.92 -1.54 24.41
C ALA A 11 -25.44 -0.10 24.13
N ALA A 12 -25.02 0.65 25.16
CA ALA A 12 -24.41 1.96 25.00
C ALA A 12 -23.03 1.90 24.33
N PHE A 13 -22.26 0.83 24.56
CA PHE A 13 -20.99 0.56 23.90
C PHE A 13 -21.18 0.24 22.40
N ILE A 14 -22.21 -0.57 22.05
CA ILE A 14 -22.57 -0.87 20.66
C ILE A 14 -23.14 0.36 19.95
N GLN A 15 -23.86 1.23 20.65
CA GLN A 15 -24.41 2.47 20.09
C GLN A 15 -23.36 3.56 19.86
N ARG A 16 -22.15 3.42 20.45
CA ARG A 16 -21.10 4.45 20.44
C ARG A 16 -20.27 4.52 19.17
N ILE A 17 -20.39 3.57 18.24
CA ILE A 17 -19.59 3.55 17.00
C ILE A 17 -20.48 3.22 15.78
N LYS A 18 -21.62 3.86 15.65
CA LYS A 18 -22.26 3.95 14.35
C LYS A 18 -21.77 5.24 13.70
N MET A 19 -20.50 5.22 13.24
CA MET A 19 -19.99 6.29 12.41
C MET A 19 -20.77 6.26 11.09
N ASP A 20 -21.35 7.39 10.75
CA ASP A 20 -22.17 7.52 9.55
C ASP A 20 -21.27 7.91 8.37
N TYR A 21 -20.53 6.91 7.84
CA TYR A 21 -19.70 7.10 6.67
C TYR A 21 -20.52 6.99 5.38
N THR A 22 -20.25 7.88 4.44
CA THR A 22 -20.97 7.93 3.16
C THR A 22 -20.71 6.69 2.32
N TYR A 23 -19.47 6.27 2.22
CA TYR A 23 -19.03 5.15 1.38
C TYR A 23 -18.62 3.92 2.19
N LEU A 24 -17.82 4.08 3.24
CA LEU A 24 -17.26 2.95 3.97
C LEU A 24 -18.34 2.03 4.55
N ASN A 25 -19.49 2.57 4.92
CA ASN A 25 -20.60 1.78 5.42
C ASN A 25 -21.18 0.81 4.37
N THR A 26 -20.99 1.08 3.08
CA THR A 26 -21.46 0.25 1.97
C THR A 26 -20.38 -0.72 1.45
N ILE A 27 -19.14 -0.59 1.89
CA ILE A 27 -18.01 -1.41 1.43
C ILE A 27 -17.78 -2.53 2.44
N TYR A 28 -18.04 -3.77 2.05
CA TYR A 28 -17.72 -4.98 2.81
C TYR A 28 -16.53 -5.72 2.19
N TYR A 29 -16.48 -5.75 0.85
CA TYR A 29 -15.47 -6.46 0.09
C TYR A 29 -14.92 -5.58 -1.05
N PRO A 30 -13.77 -5.95 -1.65
CA PRO A 30 -13.19 -5.21 -2.77
C PRO A 30 -14.12 -5.05 -3.98
N THR A 31 -15.08 -5.93 -4.16
CA THR A 31 -16.13 -5.82 -5.20
C THR A 31 -17.01 -4.58 -5.01
N ASP A 32 -17.36 -4.27 -3.75
CA ASP A 32 -18.17 -3.10 -3.44
C ASP A 32 -17.38 -1.82 -3.69
N LEU A 33 -16.08 -1.82 -3.30
CA LEU A 33 -15.16 -0.71 -3.58
C LEU A 33 -15.04 -0.45 -5.09
N LYS A 34 -14.93 -1.50 -5.90
CA LYS A 34 -14.81 -1.39 -7.36
C LYS A 34 -16.08 -0.88 -8.04
N ALA A 35 -17.23 -1.02 -7.39
CA ALA A 35 -18.50 -0.48 -7.89
C ALA A 35 -18.61 1.04 -7.74
N LEU A 36 -17.78 1.67 -6.92
CA LEU A 36 -17.78 3.12 -6.73
C LEU A 36 -17.10 3.85 -7.90
N PRO A 37 -17.55 5.09 -8.21
CA PRO A 37 -16.85 5.92 -9.16
C PRO A 37 -15.46 6.30 -8.66
N LEU A 38 -14.54 6.53 -9.58
CA LEU A 38 -13.14 6.83 -9.27
C LEU A 38 -12.99 8.06 -8.36
N GLU A 39 -13.86 9.05 -8.56
CA GLU A 39 -13.89 10.32 -7.83
C GLU A 39 -14.27 10.15 -6.34
N ALA A 40 -14.89 9.03 -5.97
CA ALA A 40 -15.24 8.74 -4.58
C ALA A 40 -14.05 8.23 -3.75
N LEU A 41 -13.00 7.71 -4.39
CA LEU A 41 -11.88 7.06 -3.70
C LEU A 41 -11.14 7.97 -2.70
N PRO A 42 -10.91 9.27 -2.95
CA PRO A 42 -10.32 10.14 -1.93
C PRO A 42 -11.13 10.18 -0.64
N GLN A 43 -12.47 10.30 -0.73
CA GLN A 43 -13.33 10.28 0.45
C GLN A 43 -13.35 8.91 1.14
N VAL A 44 -13.33 7.81 0.39
CA VAL A 44 -13.15 6.46 0.96
C VAL A 44 -11.87 6.37 1.78
N CYS A 45 -10.76 6.94 1.28
CA CYS A 45 -9.49 6.97 2.02
C CYS A 45 -9.60 7.77 3.32
N GLU A 46 -10.28 8.91 3.31
CA GLU A 46 -10.51 9.72 4.52
C GLU A 46 -11.37 8.97 5.54
N GLU A 47 -12.45 8.32 5.12
CA GLU A 47 -13.33 7.54 5.98
C GLU A 47 -12.61 6.32 6.59
N ILE A 48 -11.78 5.60 5.81
CA ILE A 48 -10.95 4.50 6.33
C ILE A 48 -9.93 5.02 7.36
N ARG A 49 -9.32 6.16 7.10
CA ARG A 49 -8.34 6.78 8.01
C ARG A 49 -8.99 7.15 9.33
N ASP A 50 -10.12 7.85 9.28
CA ASP A 50 -10.88 8.19 10.48
C ASP A 50 -11.30 6.93 11.24
N PHE A 51 -11.83 5.92 10.55
CA PHE A 51 -12.19 4.64 11.17
C PHE A 51 -10.99 4.00 11.91
N ILE A 52 -9.81 3.97 11.29
CA ILE A 52 -8.59 3.40 11.91
C ILE A 52 -8.23 4.21 13.17
N ILE A 53 -8.24 5.54 13.11
CA ILE A 53 -7.92 6.40 14.26
C ILE A 53 -8.88 6.14 15.42
N GLN A 54 -10.18 6.13 15.16
CA GLN A 54 -11.20 5.90 16.17
C GLN A 54 -11.09 4.50 16.79
N GLN A 55 -10.85 3.46 15.99
CA GLN A 55 -10.71 2.10 16.49
C GLN A 55 -9.45 1.91 17.33
N LEU A 56 -8.32 2.45 16.87
CA LEU A 56 -7.04 2.27 17.56
C LEU A 56 -6.85 3.17 18.77
N SER A 57 -7.66 4.21 18.91
CA SER A 57 -7.68 5.03 20.14
C SER A 57 -8.10 4.23 21.36
N GLN A 58 -8.97 3.21 21.17
CA GLN A 58 -9.52 2.37 22.23
C GLN A 58 -8.94 0.95 22.24
N ASN A 59 -8.50 0.46 21.08
CA ASN A 59 -7.93 -0.88 20.92
C ASN A 59 -6.55 -0.74 20.25
N PRO A 60 -5.48 -0.62 21.04
CA PRO A 60 -4.15 -0.24 20.56
C PRO A 60 -3.58 -1.15 19.48
N GLY A 61 -2.90 -0.55 18.51
CA GLY A 61 -2.27 -1.25 17.38
C GLY A 61 -1.27 -0.36 16.62
N HIS A 62 -0.85 -0.82 15.44
CA HIS A 62 0.09 -0.10 14.59
C HIS A 62 -0.62 1.04 13.84
N LEU A 63 -0.71 2.21 14.46
CA LEU A 63 -1.43 3.36 13.91
C LEU A 63 -0.67 4.01 12.75
N GLY A 64 0.52 4.51 13.00
CA GLY A 64 1.22 5.35 12.02
C GLY A 64 1.50 4.67 10.69
N SER A 65 1.92 3.40 10.71
CA SER A 65 2.17 2.63 9.48
C SER A 65 0.90 2.38 8.68
N SER A 66 -0.22 2.09 9.36
CA SER A 66 -1.50 1.83 8.69
C SER A 66 -2.10 3.09 8.09
N LEU A 67 -1.96 4.25 8.75
CA LEU A 67 -2.40 5.54 8.20
C LEU A 67 -1.59 5.93 6.95
N GLY A 68 -0.31 5.56 6.90
CA GLY A 68 0.57 5.84 5.75
C GLY A 68 0.24 5.03 4.49
N THR A 69 -0.56 3.96 4.60
CA THR A 69 -0.83 3.03 3.48
C THR A 69 -2.28 2.97 3.04
N VAL A 70 -3.13 3.89 3.50
CA VAL A 70 -4.57 3.88 3.19
C VAL A 70 -4.80 4.00 1.69
N GLU A 71 -4.25 5.03 1.03
CA GLU A 71 -4.42 5.28 -0.40
C GLU A 71 -3.83 4.16 -1.24
N LEU A 72 -2.66 3.64 -0.86
CA LEU A 72 -2.05 2.48 -1.49
C LEU A 72 -3.00 1.27 -1.45
N THR A 73 -3.57 0.98 -0.29
CA THR A 73 -4.45 -0.17 -0.09
C THR A 73 -5.73 -0.06 -0.89
N VAL A 74 -6.37 1.13 -0.88
CA VAL A 74 -7.57 1.41 -1.68
C VAL A 74 -7.26 1.24 -3.17
N ALA A 75 -6.14 1.79 -3.66
CA ALA A 75 -5.76 1.68 -5.05
C ALA A 75 -5.47 0.22 -5.47
N LEU A 76 -4.81 -0.57 -4.61
CA LEU A 76 -4.55 -1.99 -4.85
C LEU A 76 -5.86 -2.78 -5.00
N HIS A 77 -6.79 -2.66 -4.03
CA HIS A 77 -8.06 -3.37 -4.08
C HIS A 77 -9.00 -2.87 -5.20
N TYR A 78 -8.86 -1.62 -5.62
CA TYR A 78 -9.64 -1.08 -6.73
C TYR A 78 -9.17 -1.60 -8.10
N VAL A 79 -7.87 -1.91 -8.25
CA VAL A 79 -7.27 -2.30 -9.55
C VAL A 79 -7.09 -3.81 -9.68
N PHE A 80 -6.61 -4.47 -8.62
CA PHE A 80 -6.32 -5.91 -8.63
C PHE A 80 -7.56 -6.73 -8.28
N ASP A 81 -7.65 -7.93 -8.85
CA ASP A 81 -8.81 -8.83 -8.70
C ASP A 81 -8.61 -9.76 -7.48
N THR A 82 -8.53 -9.15 -6.28
CA THR A 82 -8.39 -9.90 -5.03
C THR A 82 -9.71 -10.61 -4.66
N PRO A 83 -9.68 -11.85 -4.14
CA PRO A 83 -8.51 -12.63 -3.70
C PRO A 83 -7.79 -13.40 -4.81
N ASN A 84 -8.25 -13.38 -6.07
CA ASN A 84 -7.57 -14.07 -7.15
C ASN A 84 -6.14 -13.54 -7.34
N ASP A 85 -5.98 -12.23 -7.50
CA ASP A 85 -4.67 -11.59 -7.45
C ASP A 85 -4.20 -11.54 -5.98
N GLN A 86 -2.94 -11.88 -5.71
CA GLN A 86 -2.41 -12.11 -4.38
C GLN A 86 -1.62 -10.90 -3.86
N LEU A 87 -1.97 -10.40 -2.67
CA LEU A 87 -1.26 -9.32 -1.99
C LEU A 87 -0.46 -9.87 -0.81
N VAL A 88 0.86 -9.74 -0.85
CA VAL A 88 1.78 -10.20 0.21
C VAL A 88 2.33 -8.98 0.96
N TRP A 89 1.90 -8.81 2.20
CA TRP A 89 2.28 -7.71 3.06
C TRP A 89 3.53 -8.06 3.88
N ASP A 90 4.58 -7.24 3.78
CA ASP A 90 5.74 -7.39 4.66
C ASP A 90 5.39 -6.97 6.09
N VAL A 91 5.78 -7.78 7.08
CA VAL A 91 5.39 -7.66 8.50
C VAL A 91 3.87 -7.77 8.71
N GLY A 92 3.07 -7.04 7.94
CA GLY A 92 1.62 -6.96 8.05
C GLY A 92 1.09 -5.86 8.99
N HIS A 93 1.98 -5.09 9.62
CA HIS A 93 1.64 -3.98 10.52
C HIS A 93 1.00 -2.78 9.80
N GLN A 94 1.11 -2.73 8.48
CA GLN A 94 0.55 -1.70 7.60
C GLN A 94 -0.72 -2.15 6.86
N ALA A 95 -1.32 -3.29 7.25
CA ALA A 95 -2.40 -3.94 6.52
C ALA A 95 -3.80 -3.73 7.13
N TYR A 96 -4.00 -2.72 7.98
CA TYR A 96 -5.32 -2.55 8.61
C TYR A 96 -6.39 -2.12 7.60
N ALA A 97 -6.09 -1.21 6.69
CA ALA A 97 -7.01 -0.86 5.60
C ALA A 97 -7.36 -2.07 4.72
N HIS A 98 -6.40 -2.99 4.48
CA HIS A 98 -6.66 -4.26 3.80
C HIS A 98 -7.68 -5.11 4.56
N LYS A 99 -7.55 -5.27 5.87
CA LYS A 99 -8.51 -6.01 6.68
C LYS A 99 -9.90 -5.38 6.66
N ILE A 100 -9.97 -4.06 6.74
CA ILE A 100 -11.23 -3.29 6.72
C ILE A 100 -11.97 -3.53 5.40
N LEU A 101 -11.26 -3.51 4.27
CA LEU A 101 -11.82 -3.67 2.92
C LEU A 101 -12.09 -5.13 2.53
N THR A 102 -11.73 -6.09 3.38
CA THR A 102 -11.86 -7.54 3.10
C THR A 102 -12.68 -8.28 4.16
N GLY A 103 -13.83 -7.70 4.54
CA GLY A 103 -14.87 -8.34 5.35
C GLY A 103 -14.63 -8.31 6.86
N ARG A 104 -13.58 -7.65 7.35
CA ARG A 104 -13.25 -7.64 8.79
C ARG A 104 -13.57 -6.32 9.49
N ARG A 105 -14.16 -5.33 8.80
CA ARG A 105 -14.48 -4.01 9.35
C ARG A 105 -15.34 -4.10 10.62
N GLU A 106 -16.42 -4.84 10.60
CA GLU A 106 -17.35 -4.92 11.75
C GLU A 106 -16.75 -5.58 12.99
N ARG A 107 -15.78 -6.47 12.75
CA ARG A 107 -15.05 -7.16 13.82
C ARG A 107 -13.73 -6.47 14.17
N PHE A 108 -13.39 -5.37 13.53
CA PHE A 108 -12.06 -4.73 13.67
C PHE A 108 -11.81 -4.22 15.11
N HIS A 109 -12.86 -3.92 15.87
CA HIS A 109 -12.76 -3.60 17.30
C HIS A 109 -12.16 -4.73 18.15
N THR A 110 -12.08 -5.97 17.63
CA THR A 110 -11.43 -7.11 18.25
C THR A 110 -10.01 -7.36 17.76
N ASN A 111 -9.46 -6.44 16.95
CA ASN A 111 -8.11 -6.59 16.37
C ASN A 111 -7.07 -6.78 17.50
N ARG A 112 -6.19 -7.78 17.36
CA ARG A 112 -5.16 -8.16 18.34
C ARG A 112 -5.70 -8.73 19.68
N GLN A 113 -6.99 -8.96 19.82
CA GLN A 113 -7.58 -9.58 21.01
C GLN A 113 -7.68 -11.10 20.83
N PHE A 114 -7.73 -11.81 21.96
CA PHE A 114 -7.89 -13.27 21.96
C PHE A 114 -9.19 -13.67 21.24
N LYS A 115 -9.10 -14.58 20.27
CA LYS A 115 -10.21 -14.98 19.37
C LYS A 115 -10.81 -13.84 18.52
N GLY A 116 -10.19 -12.69 18.52
CA GLY A 116 -10.55 -11.57 17.66
C GLY A 116 -9.87 -11.62 16.30
N VAL A 117 -9.84 -10.47 15.63
CA VAL A 117 -9.11 -10.29 14.37
C VAL A 117 -7.62 -10.38 14.64
N ALA A 118 -6.89 -11.19 13.85
CA ALA A 118 -5.45 -11.39 13.98
C ALA A 118 -4.68 -10.07 13.79
N PRO A 119 -3.53 -9.89 14.47
CA PRO A 119 -2.74 -8.65 14.35
C PRO A 119 -2.18 -8.41 12.96
N PHE A 120 -1.92 -9.47 12.21
CA PHE A 120 -1.33 -9.48 10.87
C PHE A 120 -2.18 -10.31 9.90
N PRO A 121 -2.03 -10.15 8.59
CA PRO A 121 -2.65 -11.02 7.60
C PRO A 121 -2.34 -12.49 7.84
N SER A 122 -3.35 -13.36 7.69
CA SER A 122 -3.23 -14.80 7.84
C SER A 122 -4.25 -15.52 6.95
N PRO A 123 -3.82 -16.46 6.09
CA PRO A 123 -4.72 -17.29 5.28
C PRO A 123 -5.73 -18.11 6.12
N MET A 124 -5.43 -18.33 7.40
CA MET A 124 -6.35 -19.00 8.33
C MET A 124 -7.52 -18.10 8.76
N GLU A 125 -7.41 -16.78 8.54
CA GLU A 125 -8.44 -15.80 8.89
C GLU A 125 -9.28 -15.36 7.67
N SER A 126 -8.65 -15.23 6.52
CA SER A 126 -9.30 -14.69 5.31
C SER A 126 -8.63 -15.20 4.04
N GLU A 127 -9.45 -15.52 3.04
CA GLU A 127 -8.98 -15.87 1.68
C GLU A 127 -8.23 -14.72 0.98
N TYR A 128 -8.40 -13.49 1.45
CA TYR A 128 -7.70 -12.31 0.94
C TYR A 128 -6.27 -12.20 1.46
N ASP A 129 -5.90 -12.97 2.45
CA ASP A 129 -4.58 -12.95 3.07
C ASP A 129 -3.70 -14.05 2.44
N ALA A 130 -2.85 -13.69 1.49
CA ALA A 130 -2.07 -14.63 0.70
C ALA A 130 -0.94 -15.34 1.48
N PHE A 131 -0.47 -14.75 2.58
CA PHE A 131 0.68 -15.23 3.34
C PHE A 131 0.59 -14.85 4.81
N ILE A 132 1.11 -15.72 5.70
CA ILE A 132 1.22 -15.40 7.13
C ILE A 132 2.36 -14.39 7.31
N ALA A 133 1.99 -13.15 7.64
CA ALA A 133 2.94 -12.08 7.92
C ALA A 133 3.38 -12.09 9.40
N GLY A 134 4.35 -11.26 9.74
CA GLY A 134 4.86 -11.08 11.11
C GLY A 134 6.36 -10.76 11.15
N HIS A 135 7.15 -11.37 10.28
CA HIS A 135 8.58 -11.07 10.14
C HIS A 135 8.85 -10.07 9.02
N ALA A 136 9.84 -9.20 9.23
CA ALA A 136 10.27 -8.24 8.22
C ALA A 136 11.13 -8.91 7.14
N SER A 137 11.13 -8.31 5.95
CA SER A 137 12.02 -8.60 4.82
C SER A 137 11.72 -9.89 4.05
N ASN A 138 10.65 -10.63 4.38
CA ASN A 138 10.34 -11.92 3.76
C ASN A 138 9.30 -11.86 2.62
N SER A 139 8.60 -10.73 2.48
CA SER A 139 7.48 -10.61 1.53
C SER A 139 7.89 -10.83 0.07
N ILE A 140 9.07 -10.37 -0.34
CA ILE A 140 9.55 -10.53 -1.71
C ILE A 140 9.78 -11.99 -2.04
N SER A 141 10.47 -12.74 -1.15
CA SER A 141 10.73 -14.18 -1.34
C SER A 141 9.43 -14.99 -1.31
N ALA A 142 8.50 -14.67 -0.40
CA ALA A 142 7.20 -15.32 -0.33
C ALA A 142 6.36 -15.06 -1.60
N ALA A 143 6.28 -13.80 -2.04
CA ALA A 143 5.56 -13.41 -3.24
C ALA A 143 6.17 -14.03 -4.51
N LEU A 144 7.50 -14.13 -4.58
CA LEU A 144 8.19 -14.81 -5.67
C LEU A 144 7.82 -16.29 -5.72
N GLY A 145 7.83 -16.97 -4.57
CA GLY A 145 7.42 -18.38 -4.49
C GLY A 145 5.98 -18.60 -4.95
N ILE A 146 5.05 -17.73 -4.54
CA ILE A 146 3.66 -17.75 -5.00
C ILE A 146 3.60 -17.52 -6.52
N ALA A 147 4.31 -16.51 -7.05
CA ALA A 147 4.30 -16.20 -8.48
C ALA A 147 4.84 -17.35 -9.34
N ILE A 148 5.90 -18.04 -8.88
CA ILE A 148 6.44 -19.24 -9.55
C ILE A 148 5.41 -20.38 -9.50
N GLY A 149 4.77 -20.60 -8.36
CA GLY A 149 3.72 -21.62 -8.22
C GLY A 149 2.53 -21.37 -9.14
N GLU A 150 2.11 -20.11 -9.30
CA GLU A 150 1.04 -19.72 -10.23
C GLU A 150 1.43 -19.96 -11.70
N ASP A 151 2.68 -19.68 -12.08
CA ASP A 151 3.17 -19.94 -13.43
C ASP A 151 3.16 -21.45 -13.73
N ILE A 152 3.65 -22.28 -12.82
CA ILE A 152 3.65 -23.75 -12.96
C ILE A 152 2.22 -24.28 -13.06
N THR A 153 1.31 -23.79 -12.23
CA THR A 153 -0.09 -24.23 -12.22
C THR A 153 -0.79 -23.82 -13.51
N ALA A 154 -0.55 -22.62 -14.01
CA ALA A 154 -1.13 -22.14 -15.26
C ALA A 154 -0.64 -22.92 -16.48
N GLU A 155 0.61 -23.37 -16.48
CA GLU A 155 1.19 -24.21 -17.55
C GLU A 155 0.65 -25.65 -17.52
N ALA A 156 0.26 -26.17 -16.34
CA ALA A 156 -0.29 -27.51 -16.17
C ALA A 156 -1.75 -27.64 -16.65
N VAL A 157 -2.45 -26.52 -16.90
CA VAL A 157 -3.82 -26.55 -17.46
C VAL A 157 -3.74 -26.79 -18.96
N GLU A 158 -4.25 -27.95 -19.44
CA GLU A 158 -4.13 -28.45 -20.82
C GLU A 158 -4.57 -27.47 -21.93
N ASP A 159 -5.40 -26.48 -21.62
CA ASP A 159 -5.89 -25.51 -22.60
C ASP A 159 -5.04 -24.22 -22.72
N GLY A 160 -3.99 -24.04 -21.93
CA GLY A 160 -3.18 -22.81 -21.91
C GLY A 160 -3.99 -21.53 -21.57
N LYS A 161 -5.24 -21.68 -21.14
CA LYS A 161 -6.21 -20.61 -20.88
C LYS A 161 -6.34 -20.27 -19.39
N GLY A 162 -5.50 -20.86 -18.53
CA GLY A 162 -5.44 -20.49 -17.11
C GLY A 162 -5.13 -19.01 -16.99
N LYS A 163 -6.06 -18.22 -16.43
CA LYS A 163 -5.82 -16.79 -16.14
C LYS A 163 -4.69 -16.72 -15.11
N LYS A 164 -3.51 -16.25 -15.52
CA LYS A 164 -2.39 -16.04 -14.60
C LYS A 164 -2.80 -15.01 -13.54
N ARG A 165 -2.69 -15.42 -12.27
CA ARG A 165 -2.89 -14.52 -11.13
C ARG A 165 -1.71 -13.57 -11.01
N ARG A 166 -2.00 -12.33 -10.62
CA ARG A 166 -0.95 -11.36 -10.35
C ARG A 166 -0.54 -11.46 -8.89
N VAL A 167 0.74 -11.27 -8.61
CA VAL A 167 1.27 -11.27 -7.26
C VAL A 167 1.94 -9.93 -6.98
N VAL A 168 1.56 -9.32 -5.86
CA VAL A 168 2.09 -8.03 -5.42
C VAL A 168 2.71 -8.19 -4.04
N ALA A 169 4.00 -7.90 -3.90
CA ALA A 169 4.68 -7.77 -2.61
C ALA A 169 4.65 -6.30 -2.18
N ILE A 170 4.22 -6.03 -0.96
CA ILE A 170 4.21 -4.68 -0.38
C ILE A 170 5.24 -4.66 0.76
N ILE A 171 6.32 -3.90 0.59
CA ILE A 171 7.44 -3.84 1.52
C ILE A 171 7.78 -2.39 1.87
N GLY A 172 8.03 -2.12 3.15
CA GLY A 172 8.53 -0.83 3.62
C GLY A 172 10.04 -0.68 3.39
N ASP A 173 10.51 0.55 3.32
CA ASP A 173 11.92 0.90 3.18
C ASP A 173 12.79 0.36 4.32
N GLY A 174 12.27 0.34 5.56
CA GLY A 174 12.94 -0.28 6.70
C GLY A 174 13.15 -1.78 6.52
N ALA A 175 12.11 -2.52 6.11
CA ALA A 175 12.18 -3.95 5.86
C ALA A 175 13.06 -4.27 4.64
N MET A 176 13.15 -3.34 3.69
CA MET A 176 14.00 -3.48 2.50
C MET A 176 15.50 -3.48 2.82
N THR A 177 15.91 -3.00 4.00
CA THR A 177 17.32 -3.04 4.43
C THR A 177 17.78 -4.44 4.91
N GLY A 178 16.86 -5.37 5.11
CA GLY A 178 17.20 -6.73 5.55
C GLY A 178 17.81 -7.58 4.44
N GLY A 179 18.78 -8.43 4.80
CA GLY A 179 19.49 -9.31 3.84
C GLY A 179 18.54 -10.21 3.04
N LEU A 180 17.48 -10.72 3.67
CA LEU A 180 16.48 -11.58 3.03
C LEU A 180 15.72 -10.84 1.91
N ALA A 181 15.46 -9.53 2.06
CA ALA A 181 14.86 -8.74 1.00
C ALA A 181 15.78 -8.61 -0.22
N PHE A 182 17.08 -8.40 -0.01
CA PHE A 182 18.08 -8.38 -1.08
C PHE A 182 18.22 -9.74 -1.77
N GLU A 183 18.21 -10.83 -1.01
CA GLU A 183 18.20 -12.19 -1.55
C GLU A 183 16.95 -12.42 -2.41
N GLY A 184 15.78 -12.01 -1.92
CA GLY A 184 14.52 -12.06 -2.67
C GLY A 184 14.60 -11.29 -3.98
N LEU A 185 15.13 -10.05 -3.95
CA LEU A 185 15.34 -9.24 -5.15
C LEU A 185 16.29 -9.90 -6.15
N ASN A 186 17.43 -10.41 -5.66
CA ASN A 186 18.40 -11.10 -6.50
C ASN A 186 17.78 -12.32 -7.18
N ASN A 187 17.01 -13.11 -6.44
CA ASN A 187 16.33 -14.28 -7.00
C ASN A 187 15.20 -13.88 -7.96
N THR A 188 14.45 -12.82 -7.67
CA THR A 188 13.41 -12.26 -8.56
C THR A 188 14.01 -11.90 -9.92
N SER A 189 15.23 -11.38 -9.97
CA SER A 189 15.90 -10.97 -11.20
C SER A 189 16.17 -12.12 -12.18
N MET A 190 16.24 -13.35 -11.69
CA MET A 190 16.48 -14.56 -12.47
C MET A 190 15.18 -15.15 -13.05
N ASN A 191 14.03 -14.68 -12.62
CA ASN A 191 12.73 -15.20 -13.00
C ASN A 191 11.97 -14.21 -13.91
N LYS A 192 11.23 -14.74 -14.88
CA LYS A 192 10.42 -13.92 -15.81
C LYS A 192 8.97 -13.75 -15.38
N ASN A 193 8.65 -14.14 -14.12
CA ASN A 193 7.29 -14.01 -13.58
C ASN A 193 6.83 -12.55 -13.49
N ASN A 194 5.53 -12.37 -13.31
CA ASN A 194 4.90 -11.05 -13.34
C ASN A 194 4.78 -10.41 -11.94
N LEU A 195 5.79 -10.63 -11.08
CA LEU A 195 5.81 -10.08 -9.73
C LEU A 195 5.93 -8.55 -9.74
N LEU A 196 5.02 -7.88 -9.03
CA LEU A 196 5.12 -6.46 -8.72
C LEU A 196 5.58 -6.29 -7.26
N ILE A 197 6.67 -5.56 -7.06
CA ILE A 197 7.14 -5.16 -5.73
C ILE A 197 6.78 -3.70 -5.54
N VAL A 198 5.97 -3.38 -4.53
CA VAL A 198 5.66 -2.01 -4.13
C VAL A 198 6.55 -1.65 -2.96
N LEU A 199 7.53 -0.78 -3.19
CA LEU A 199 8.39 -0.20 -2.17
C LEU A 199 7.71 1.04 -1.59
N ASN A 200 7.24 0.93 -0.35
CA ASN A 200 6.64 2.01 0.43
C ASN A 200 7.74 2.72 1.23
N ASP A 201 8.19 3.86 0.71
CA ASP A 201 9.27 4.66 1.28
C ASP A 201 8.71 5.84 2.09
N ASN A 202 8.97 5.83 3.38
CA ASN A 202 8.62 6.92 4.29
C ASN A 202 9.79 7.36 5.18
N ASN A 203 11.00 6.87 4.92
CA ASN A 203 12.24 7.09 5.68
C ASN A 203 12.15 6.65 7.16
N MET A 204 11.22 5.75 7.48
CA MET A 204 10.96 5.31 8.84
C MET A 204 10.81 3.79 8.93
N ALA A 205 11.53 3.19 9.87
CA ALA A 205 11.17 1.90 10.45
C ALA A 205 10.26 2.11 11.67
N ILE A 206 10.66 1.71 12.86
CA ILE A 206 10.10 2.23 14.12
C ILE A 206 10.65 3.65 14.29
N ASP A 207 11.97 3.80 14.23
CA ASP A 207 12.74 5.04 14.24
C ASP A 207 13.19 5.45 12.83
N PRO A 208 13.72 6.67 12.65
CA PRO A 208 14.31 7.10 11.39
C PRO A 208 15.44 6.16 10.95
N ILE A 209 15.36 5.68 9.71
CA ILE A 209 16.30 4.71 9.18
C ILE A 209 17.63 5.42 8.87
N LYS A 210 18.76 4.76 9.22
CA LYS A 210 20.11 5.20 8.88
C LYS A 210 20.81 4.08 8.09
N GLY A 211 21.50 4.45 7.01
CA GLY A 211 22.27 3.50 6.24
C GLY A 211 22.44 3.87 4.78
N GLY A 212 23.33 3.18 4.08
CA GLY A 212 23.62 3.46 2.67
C GLY A 212 22.45 3.28 1.73
N PHE A 213 21.58 2.30 1.99
CA PHE A 213 20.39 2.07 1.16
C PHE A 213 19.37 3.21 1.32
N THR A 214 19.14 3.69 2.55
CA THR A 214 18.27 4.83 2.81
C THR A 214 18.81 6.10 2.15
N GLN A 215 20.13 6.36 2.31
CA GLN A 215 20.76 7.50 1.63
C GLN A 215 20.59 7.40 0.11
N TYR A 216 20.73 6.21 -0.44
CA TYR A 216 20.50 5.94 -1.85
C TYR A 216 19.05 6.24 -2.29
N LEU A 217 18.02 5.87 -1.50
CA LEU A 217 16.63 6.21 -1.78
C LEU A 217 16.41 7.72 -1.70
N VAL A 218 16.98 8.39 -0.70
CA VAL A 218 16.97 9.86 -0.58
C VAL A 218 17.61 10.50 -1.80
N ASP A 219 18.73 10.00 -2.30
CA ASP A 219 19.40 10.54 -3.48
C ASP A 219 18.55 10.38 -4.75
N ILE A 220 17.81 9.28 -4.89
CA ILE A 220 16.84 9.11 -5.98
C ILE A 220 15.73 10.16 -5.90
N THR A 221 15.18 10.39 -4.71
CA THR A 221 14.02 11.27 -4.50
C THR A 221 14.39 12.75 -4.52
N THR A 222 15.59 13.11 -4.07
CA THR A 222 16.08 14.51 -3.94
C THR A 222 16.94 14.95 -5.11
N SER A 223 17.28 14.07 -6.05
CA SER A 223 18.15 14.38 -7.18
C SER A 223 17.72 15.69 -7.87
N ALA A 224 18.57 16.71 -7.76
CA ALA A 224 18.35 18.03 -8.34
C ALA A 224 18.18 17.97 -9.88
N ARG A 225 18.73 16.94 -10.52
CA ARG A 225 18.53 16.65 -11.94
C ARG A 225 17.08 16.26 -12.21
N TYR A 226 16.48 15.35 -11.42
CA TYR A 226 15.09 14.93 -11.57
C TYR A 226 14.13 16.11 -11.40
N ASN A 227 14.29 16.90 -10.35
CA ASN A 227 13.45 18.06 -10.07
C ASN A 227 13.62 19.16 -11.11
N ARG A 228 14.85 19.42 -11.59
CA ARG A 228 15.15 20.44 -12.63
C ARG A 228 14.55 20.07 -13.98
N TRP A 229 14.65 18.80 -14.39
CA TRP A 229 14.08 18.31 -15.65
C TRP A 229 12.55 18.27 -15.61
N ARG A 230 11.94 17.91 -14.48
CA ARG A 230 10.49 17.96 -14.28
C ARG A 230 9.95 19.38 -14.40
N TRP A 231 10.64 20.34 -13.79
CA TRP A 231 10.28 21.76 -13.83
C TRP A 231 10.51 22.37 -15.23
N TRP A 232 11.61 22.01 -15.89
CA TRP A 232 11.93 22.47 -17.25
C TRP A 232 10.96 21.89 -18.30
N GLY A 233 10.65 20.60 -18.23
CA GLY A 233 9.66 19.96 -19.11
C GLY A 233 8.26 20.56 -18.95
N TYR A 234 7.83 20.84 -17.72
CA TYR A 234 6.56 21.52 -17.45
C TYR A 234 6.55 22.96 -17.99
N ARG A 235 7.64 23.71 -17.83
CA ARG A 235 7.80 25.08 -18.37
C ARG A 235 7.82 25.12 -19.89
N LEU A 236 8.50 24.17 -20.51
CA LEU A 236 8.57 24.06 -21.96
C LEU A 236 7.21 23.69 -22.57
N ALA A 237 6.51 22.73 -21.98
CA ALA A 237 5.18 22.32 -22.41
C ALA A 237 4.14 23.44 -22.26
N ARG A 238 4.26 24.26 -21.20
CA ARG A 238 3.44 25.46 -21.00
C ARG A 238 3.79 26.58 -21.96
N LYS A 239 5.08 26.78 -22.26
CA LYS A 239 5.57 27.82 -23.20
C LYS A 239 5.21 27.52 -24.66
N LEU A 240 5.09 26.24 -24.99
CA LEU A 240 4.72 25.78 -26.34
C LEU A 240 3.21 25.67 -26.55
N HIS A 241 2.38 26.16 -25.62
CA HIS A 241 0.89 26.05 -25.67
C HIS A 241 0.37 24.63 -25.96
N LEU A 242 1.18 23.59 -25.66
CA LEU A 242 0.84 22.18 -25.87
C LEU A 242 -0.10 21.64 -24.77
N ILE A 243 -0.37 22.42 -23.74
CA ILE A 243 -1.30 22.06 -22.66
C ILE A 243 -2.59 22.85 -22.88
N ASN A 244 -3.45 22.34 -23.75
CA ASN A 244 -4.88 22.62 -23.74
C ASN A 244 -5.58 21.49 -22.98
N GLU A 245 -6.70 21.78 -22.33
CA GLU A 245 -7.47 20.84 -21.52
C GLU A 245 -7.77 19.52 -22.25
N ASP A 246 -8.04 19.59 -23.57
CA ASP A 246 -8.32 18.43 -24.42
C ASP A 246 -7.11 17.56 -24.77
N ASN A 247 -5.87 18.05 -24.59
CA ASN A 247 -4.64 17.35 -24.96
C ASN A 247 -3.80 16.86 -23.77
N LYS A 248 -4.27 17.09 -22.54
CA LYS A 248 -3.57 16.64 -21.30
C LYS A 248 -3.16 15.17 -21.34
N GLY A 249 -4.03 14.29 -21.82
CA GLY A 249 -3.77 12.86 -21.89
C GLY A 249 -2.69 12.46 -22.93
N ARG A 250 -2.55 13.19 -24.05
CA ARG A 250 -1.53 12.89 -25.07
C ARG A 250 -0.16 13.43 -24.69
N VAL A 251 -0.10 14.61 -24.11
CA VAL A 251 1.14 15.22 -23.61
C VAL A 251 1.68 14.42 -22.42
N GLN A 252 0.81 13.91 -21.54
CA GLN A 252 1.20 13.01 -20.46
C GLN A 252 1.76 11.68 -20.97
N ARG A 253 1.21 11.10 -22.05
CA ARG A 253 1.78 9.89 -22.69
C ARG A 253 3.16 10.15 -23.31
N LEU A 254 3.34 11.28 -23.97
CA LEU A 254 4.62 11.69 -24.54
C LEU A 254 5.68 11.94 -23.45
N THR A 255 5.32 12.63 -22.36
CA THR A 255 6.23 12.85 -21.23
C THR A 255 6.54 11.56 -20.47
N ASN A 256 5.62 10.60 -20.40
CA ASN A 256 5.86 9.29 -19.77
C ASN A 256 6.75 8.41 -20.66
N ASN A 257 6.60 8.45 -21.99
CA ASN A 257 7.50 7.75 -22.90
C ASN A 257 8.89 8.37 -22.93
N LEU A 258 9.01 9.70 -22.85
CA LEU A 258 10.30 10.38 -22.64
C LEU A 258 10.91 10.08 -21.27
N LYS A 259 10.09 9.91 -20.22
CA LYS A 259 10.55 9.43 -18.91
C LYS A 259 11.23 8.06 -18.99
N ALA A 260 10.61 7.11 -19.69
CA ALA A 260 11.18 5.77 -19.87
C ALA A 260 12.53 5.80 -20.63
N ILE A 261 12.73 6.76 -21.52
CA ILE A 261 13.97 6.94 -22.27
C ILE A 261 15.02 7.72 -21.47
N LEU A 262 14.61 8.69 -20.66
CA LEU A 262 15.51 9.55 -19.87
C LEU A 262 15.94 8.93 -18.53
N THR A 263 15.17 8.00 -17.97
CA THR A 263 15.58 7.19 -16.81
C THR A 263 16.63 6.14 -17.15
N LYS A 264 17.01 5.99 -18.41
CA LYS A 264 18.12 5.15 -18.86
C LYS A 264 19.52 5.65 -18.40
N GLN A 265 19.61 6.76 -17.69
CA GLN A 265 20.87 7.40 -17.27
C GLN A 265 21.03 7.54 -15.74
N GLY A 266 20.65 6.55 -14.98
CA GLY A 266 21.11 6.41 -13.59
C GLY A 266 21.09 4.94 -13.25
N ASN A 267 22.24 4.36 -12.94
CA ASN A 267 22.36 2.98 -12.44
C ASN A 267 21.58 2.86 -11.12
N ASN A 268 20.30 2.61 -11.25
CA ASN A 268 19.42 2.28 -10.14
C ASN A 268 19.70 0.82 -9.75
N ILE A 269 19.84 0.51 -8.46
CA ILE A 269 20.12 -0.85 -7.98
C ILE A 269 19.10 -1.87 -8.52
N PHE A 270 17.84 -1.48 -8.65
CA PHE A 270 16.80 -2.33 -9.20
C PHE A 270 17.01 -2.62 -10.68
N GLN A 271 17.43 -1.62 -11.45
CA GLN A 271 17.79 -1.79 -12.87
C GLN A 271 19.08 -2.59 -13.02
N GLY A 272 20.03 -2.43 -12.08
CA GLY A 272 21.25 -3.24 -12.02
C GLY A 272 20.94 -4.71 -11.78
N LEU A 273 19.86 -5.02 -11.07
CA LEU A 273 19.30 -6.36 -10.88
C LEU A 273 18.31 -6.75 -12.00
N ASN A 274 18.28 -6.04 -13.12
CA ASN A 274 17.37 -6.31 -14.26
C ASN A 274 15.87 -6.25 -13.90
N LEU A 275 15.50 -5.50 -12.86
CA LEU A 275 14.12 -5.24 -12.47
C LEU A 275 13.66 -3.92 -13.13
N ARG A 276 12.46 -3.93 -13.69
CA ARG A 276 11.88 -2.68 -14.24
C ARG A 276 11.43 -1.78 -13.10
N TYR A 277 12.01 -0.60 -13.02
CA TYR A 277 11.71 0.38 -11.97
C TYR A 277 10.77 1.48 -12.43
N PHE A 278 9.75 1.76 -11.61
CA PHE A 278 8.79 2.85 -11.76
C PHE A 278 8.79 3.73 -10.50
N GLY A 279 8.70 5.03 -10.69
CA GLY A 279 8.63 5.97 -9.57
C GLY A 279 9.82 6.93 -9.50
N PRO A 280 10.00 7.64 -8.37
CA PRO A 280 9.09 7.65 -7.23
C PRO A 280 7.73 8.32 -7.55
N ALA A 281 6.65 7.80 -6.99
CA ALA A 281 5.30 8.34 -7.10
C ALA A 281 4.79 8.79 -5.73
N ASP A 282 3.84 9.73 -5.71
CA ASP A 282 3.15 10.12 -4.48
C ASP A 282 2.23 8.98 -4.04
N GLY A 283 2.49 8.42 -2.85
CA GLY A 283 1.73 7.33 -2.26
C GLY A 283 0.41 7.79 -1.62
N HIS A 284 0.15 9.10 -1.54
CA HIS A 284 -1.10 9.67 -1.02
C HIS A 284 -2.03 10.21 -2.11
N ASP A 285 -1.67 10.08 -3.39
CA ASP A 285 -2.56 10.38 -4.50
C ASP A 285 -3.20 9.07 -5.01
N VAL A 286 -4.35 8.69 -4.42
CA VAL A 286 -5.08 7.46 -4.75
C VAL A 286 -5.46 7.38 -6.22
N LEU A 287 -5.86 8.50 -6.83
CA LEU A 287 -6.26 8.54 -8.25
C LEU A 287 -5.08 8.28 -9.17
N ASN A 288 -3.93 8.87 -8.86
CA ASN A 288 -2.69 8.62 -9.59
C ASN A 288 -2.18 7.19 -9.37
N LEU A 289 -2.27 6.63 -8.15
CA LEU A 289 -1.92 5.25 -7.87
C LEU A 289 -2.77 4.27 -8.68
N VAL A 290 -4.09 4.47 -8.74
CA VAL A 290 -4.99 3.66 -9.59
C VAL A 290 -4.57 3.71 -11.05
N ARG A 291 -4.24 4.90 -11.57
CA ARG A 291 -3.76 5.05 -12.95
C ARG A 291 -2.45 4.29 -13.17
N ILE A 292 -1.48 4.45 -12.28
CA ILE A 292 -0.19 3.75 -12.36
C ILE A 292 -0.39 2.24 -12.33
N PHE A 293 -1.15 1.71 -11.37
CA PHE A 293 -1.40 0.28 -11.27
C PHE A 293 -2.10 -0.28 -12.52
N ARG A 294 -3.07 0.43 -13.08
CA ARG A 294 -3.72 0.04 -14.35
C ARG A 294 -2.75 -0.03 -15.52
N GLU A 295 -1.77 0.87 -15.57
CA GLU A 295 -0.75 0.90 -16.62
C GLU A 295 0.29 -0.23 -16.45
N ILE A 296 0.72 -0.52 -15.20
CA ILE A 296 1.87 -1.42 -14.99
C ILE A 296 1.49 -2.88 -14.68
N LYS A 297 0.25 -3.15 -14.27
CA LYS A 297 -0.16 -4.49 -13.81
C LYS A 297 0.03 -5.59 -14.87
N ASP A 298 -0.08 -5.22 -16.15
CA ASP A 298 0.00 -6.15 -17.28
C ASP A 298 1.38 -6.12 -17.97
N TYR A 299 2.35 -5.35 -17.49
CA TYR A 299 3.70 -5.41 -18.00
C TYR A 299 4.36 -6.73 -17.61
N GLU A 300 4.98 -7.38 -18.60
CA GLU A 300 5.69 -8.63 -18.39
C GLU A 300 6.98 -8.45 -17.61
N GLY A 301 7.33 -9.47 -16.85
CA GLY A 301 8.54 -9.53 -16.04
C GLY A 301 8.43 -8.80 -14.69
N PRO A 302 9.43 -9.03 -13.82
CA PRO A 302 9.45 -8.46 -12.49
C PRO A 302 9.66 -6.95 -12.52
N LYS A 303 8.96 -6.27 -11.63
CA LYS A 303 8.95 -4.80 -11.59
C LYS A 303 8.84 -4.26 -10.16
N VAL A 304 9.40 -3.08 -9.96
CA VAL A 304 9.36 -2.33 -8.71
C VAL A 304 8.61 -1.02 -8.94
N LEU A 305 7.59 -0.75 -8.15
CA LEU A 305 6.97 0.56 -8.00
C LEU A 305 7.44 1.18 -6.68
N HIS A 306 8.17 2.27 -6.76
CA HIS A 306 8.59 3.06 -5.60
C HIS A 306 7.57 4.16 -5.35
N ILE A 307 6.99 4.19 -4.16
CA ILE A 307 6.06 5.23 -3.71
C ILE A 307 6.62 5.91 -2.47
N ILE A 308 6.34 7.21 -2.34
CA ILE A 308 6.70 8.00 -1.17
C ILE A 308 5.44 8.24 -0.35
N THR A 309 5.49 7.89 0.93
CA THR A 309 4.40 8.10 1.86
C THR A 309 4.87 8.86 3.09
N LYS A 310 3.91 9.27 3.92
CA LYS A 310 4.16 9.84 5.24
C LYS A 310 3.50 8.94 6.29
N LYS A 311 4.29 8.40 7.21
CA LYS A 311 3.80 7.62 8.34
C LYS A 311 2.94 8.51 9.23
N GLY A 312 1.77 8.02 9.64
CA GLY A 312 0.81 8.82 10.44
C GLY A 312 -0.05 9.81 9.66
N LYS A 313 -0.06 9.73 8.31
CA LYS A 313 -0.78 10.64 7.42
C LYS A 313 -2.22 10.89 7.84
N GLY A 314 -2.59 12.19 7.94
CA GLY A 314 -3.94 12.64 8.25
C GLY A 314 -4.29 12.64 9.75
N TYR A 315 -3.31 12.38 10.63
CA TYR A 315 -3.44 12.58 12.07
C TYR A 315 -2.23 13.37 12.59
N GLU A 316 -2.45 14.63 12.89
CA GLU A 316 -1.37 15.60 13.18
C GLU A 316 -0.41 15.13 14.29
N PRO A 317 -0.86 14.56 15.44
CA PRO A 317 0.06 14.03 16.44
C PRO A 317 0.99 12.95 15.89
N ALA A 318 0.47 12.07 15.03
CA ALA A 318 1.25 10.98 14.44
C ALA A 318 2.19 11.45 13.32
N GLU A 319 1.83 12.51 12.62
CA GLU A 319 2.70 13.11 11.61
C GLU A 319 3.90 13.85 12.23
N ASN A 320 3.71 14.42 13.43
CA ASN A 320 4.71 15.20 14.13
C ASN A 320 5.67 14.32 14.94
N ASP A 321 5.22 13.17 15.46
CA ASP A 321 6.06 12.21 16.20
C ASP A 321 5.83 10.79 15.72
N GLN A 322 6.42 10.46 14.58
CA GLN A 322 6.19 9.17 13.89
C GLN A 322 6.73 7.95 14.66
N THR A 323 7.71 8.14 15.55
CA THR A 323 8.28 7.11 16.41
C THR A 323 7.28 6.72 17.49
N THR A 324 6.84 7.65 18.28
CA THR A 324 5.86 7.46 19.36
C THR A 324 4.53 6.90 18.82
N TRP A 325 4.07 7.44 17.69
CA TRP A 325 2.81 7.07 17.06
C TRP A 325 2.90 5.84 16.14
N HIS A 326 4.02 5.13 16.17
CA HIS A 326 4.09 3.82 15.51
C HIS A 326 3.05 2.83 16.10
N ALA A 327 3.01 2.75 17.45
CA ALA A 327 2.03 1.94 18.21
C ALA A 327 1.76 2.64 19.55
N PRO A 328 0.91 3.67 19.59
CA PRO A 328 0.86 4.64 20.67
C PRO A 328 0.24 4.15 21.99
N GLY A 329 -0.45 3.02 22.04
CA GLY A 329 -1.32 2.66 23.15
C GLY A 329 -2.72 3.27 22.99
N GLU A 330 -3.49 3.38 24.07
CA GLU A 330 -4.76 4.12 24.08
C GLU A 330 -4.49 5.62 24.06
N PHE A 331 -5.36 6.39 23.41
CA PHE A 331 -5.22 7.85 23.30
C PHE A 331 -6.57 8.53 23.09
N ASP A 332 -6.64 9.79 23.47
CA ASP A 332 -7.77 10.66 23.09
C ASP A 332 -7.59 11.19 21.67
N VAL A 333 -8.60 10.96 20.82
CA VAL A 333 -8.54 11.31 19.38
C VAL A 333 -8.41 12.82 19.16
N ASN A 334 -9.04 13.64 20.03
CA ASN A 334 -9.11 15.08 19.85
C ASN A 334 -7.86 15.79 20.38
N THR A 335 -7.32 15.33 21.50
CA THR A 335 -6.16 15.97 22.16
C THR A 335 -4.83 15.31 21.82
N GLY A 336 -4.84 14.04 21.43
CA GLY A 336 -3.64 13.23 21.25
C GLY A 336 -2.98 12.83 22.59
N GLU A 337 -3.64 13.02 23.73
CA GLU A 337 -3.16 12.54 25.03
C GLU A 337 -3.23 11.02 25.12
N ARG A 338 -2.18 10.38 25.70
CA ARG A 338 -1.98 8.93 25.77
C ARG A 338 -1.92 8.47 27.22
#